data_2471592286fac3c51f6046e7b0464625
#
_entry.id   2471592286fac3c51f6046e7b0464625
#
_cell.length_a   1.000
_cell.length_b   1.000
_cell.length_c   1.000
_cell.angle_alpha   90.00
_cell.angle_beta   90.00
_cell.angle_gamma   90.00
#
_symmetry.space_group_name_H-M   'P 1'
#
loop_
_entity.id
_entity.type
_entity.pdbx_description
1 polymer ?
#
loop_
_entity_poly.entity_id
_entity_poly.type
_entity_poly.pdbx_seq_one_letter_code
_entity_poly.pdbx_strand_id
1 'polypeptide(L)'
;MLEEESGYPSRAYRLNLNVLAMVALLTGGFLVFSAQSLEMARRRAEHGLLRVLGLRRNELFRLVLLEAAALGAVGAAVGLALGYGLAAIAVRASGGDLGAGMFHDGGASLHFSLLPAIAYVAAGIGAAVAGAALPALDAARVASAQALKAGDEQSMFARLSPAWPGIAAIALGALLAQLGPAWDAPVWGYAAIGCILVGSIALVPRLAQIVFRVLPLPARPELALALAQLRAAPGQAAVSLAAIVASFALMASMAIMVGSFRQSVNAWLDQVLPADLYFRTTQAGDTGYLERGIEERVRRLPQVARADFLRGGRVLLDPARPPLVLIARDNAAKAFPLVGPQRPGKVWVSEAIADVYGIKEEITIPLQGKNHRLPVAGVFRDYARQHGAILIDRADYIALTGDRRVNDAALWLAPGASAADAMQALRALPGGAALEIAVPGEIRAASMRVFDRSFAVTYAMEAVAVLVGLFGLSSSLGALVLARRREFGVLRHLGLTRRQIGSLLAAEGGLLAALGAAAGLAAGAAISLVLIYVVNRQSFHWSMEFHWPFGFLVALMVTLVVLAVLTAVLSGREAMGMGPVRAVREDW
;
A
#
# COMPACT_ATOMS: atom_id res chain seq x y z
N MET A 1 -13.10 25.62 -19.80
CA MET A 1 -11.70 25.37 -20.22
C MET A 1 -10.69 25.39 -19.05
N LEU A 2 -10.92 26.12 -17.97
CA LEU A 2 -10.03 26.11 -16.78
C LEU A 2 -10.36 25.02 -15.76
N GLU A 3 -11.53 24.40 -15.82
CA GLU A 3 -11.91 23.30 -14.91
C GLU A 3 -11.40 21.91 -15.33
N GLU A 4 -11.05 21.73 -16.60
CA GLU A 4 -10.51 20.43 -17.07
C GLU A 4 -9.01 20.24 -16.77
N GLU A 5 -8.22 21.31 -16.57
CA GLU A 5 -6.80 21.21 -16.22
C GLU A 5 -6.55 20.67 -14.80
N SER A 6 -7.51 20.82 -13.88
CA SER A 6 -7.40 20.31 -12.50
C SER A 6 -7.78 18.84 -12.34
N GLY A 7 -8.36 18.21 -13.36
CA GLY A 7 -8.93 16.86 -13.28
C GLY A 7 -7.94 15.68 -13.36
N TYR A 8 -6.82 15.83 -14.07
CA TYR A 8 -5.91 14.71 -14.38
C TYR A 8 -5.01 14.26 -13.22
N PRO A 9 -4.40 15.14 -12.43
CA PRO A 9 -3.62 14.71 -11.26
C PRO A 9 -4.49 14.02 -10.21
N SER A 10 -5.74 14.47 -10.08
CA SER A 10 -6.72 13.89 -9.16
C SER A 10 -7.17 12.48 -9.57
N ARG A 11 -7.05 12.07 -10.83
CA ARG A 11 -7.48 10.75 -11.32
C ARG A 11 -6.52 9.65 -10.84
N ALA A 12 -5.20 9.82 -11.02
CA ALA A 12 -4.21 8.85 -10.56
C ALA A 12 -4.20 8.73 -9.04
N TYR A 13 -4.34 9.86 -8.33
CA TYR A 13 -4.45 9.87 -6.87
C TYR A 13 -5.73 9.17 -6.39
N ARG A 14 -6.88 9.45 -7.01
CA ARG A 14 -8.16 8.77 -6.72
C ARG A 14 -8.08 7.28 -7.02
N LEU A 15 -7.45 6.87 -8.12
CA LEU A 15 -7.23 5.45 -8.42
C LEU A 15 -6.44 4.77 -7.29
N ASN A 16 -5.35 5.36 -6.84
CA ASN A 16 -4.54 4.80 -5.76
C ASN A 16 -5.33 4.69 -4.44
N LEU A 17 -6.11 5.71 -4.08
CA LEU A 17 -6.98 5.68 -2.90
C LEU A 17 -8.08 4.61 -3.02
N ASN A 18 -8.68 4.44 -4.20
CA ASN A 18 -9.68 3.40 -4.44
C ASN A 18 -9.09 1.99 -4.29
N VAL A 19 -7.85 1.80 -4.71
CA VAL A 19 -7.12 0.54 -4.50
C VAL A 19 -6.96 0.24 -3.03
N LEU A 20 -6.46 1.22 -2.27
CA LEU A 20 -6.30 1.09 -0.83
C LEU A 20 -7.63 0.78 -0.14
N ALA A 21 -8.71 1.46 -0.55
CA ALA A 21 -10.05 1.20 -0.05
C ALA A 21 -10.54 -0.22 -0.40
N MET A 22 -10.27 -0.72 -1.61
CA MET A 22 -10.62 -2.08 -2.02
C MET A 22 -9.83 -3.14 -1.24
N VAL A 23 -8.55 -2.90 -1.02
CA VAL A 23 -7.69 -3.76 -0.19
C VAL A 23 -8.18 -3.77 1.27
N ALA A 24 -8.52 -2.61 1.83
CA ALA A 24 -9.10 -2.50 3.17
C ALA A 24 -10.46 -3.23 3.28
N LEU A 25 -11.30 -3.14 2.23
CA LEU A 25 -12.57 -3.85 2.16
C LEU A 25 -12.39 -5.37 2.13
N LEU A 26 -11.44 -5.89 1.37
CA LEU A 26 -11.09 -7.32 1.34
C LEU A 26 -10.61 -7.80 2.71
N THR A 27 -9.76 -7.01 3.38
CA THR A 27 -9.29 -7.32 4.74
C THR A 27 -10.45 -7.33 5.73
N GLY A 28 -11.33 -6.31 5.67
CA GLY A 28 -12.52 -6.22 6.51
C GLY A 28 -13.46 -7.41 6.29
N GLY A 29 -13.74 -7.77 5.03
CA GLY A 29 -14.53 -8.95 4.68
C GLY A 29 -13.94 -10.26 5.20
N PHE A 30 -12.61 -10.41 5.15
CA PHE A 30 -11.92 -11.56 5.71
C PHE A 30 -11.98 -11.60 7.25
N LEU A 31 -11.89 -10.44 7.92
CA LEU A 31 -12.06 -10.37 9.38
C LEU A 31 -13.48 -10.75 9.80
N VAL A 32 -14.49 -10.31 9.05
CA VAL A 32 -15.88 -10.76 9.26
C VAL A 32 -16.00 -12.26 9.05
N PHE A 33 -15.41 -12.81 7.98
CA PHE A 33 -15.37 -14.27 7.76
C PHE A 33 -14.74 -15.01 8.96
N SER A 34 -13.60 -14.54 9.46
CA SER A 34 -12.91 -15.14 10.59
C SER A 34 -13.74 -15.08 11.87
N ALA A 35 -14.33 -13.92 12.18
CA ALA A 35 -15.18 -13.72 13.34
C ALA A 35 -16.45 -14.58 13.27
N GLN A 36 -17.12 -14.61 12.11
CA GLN A 36 -18.32 -15.41 11.89
C GLN A 36 -18.04 -16.91 11.93
N SER A 37 -16.92 -17.37 11.38
CA SER A 37 -16.51 -18.77 11.45
C SER A 37 -16.38 -19.25 12.90
N LEU A 38 -15.78 -18.41 13.74
CA LEU A 38 -15.62 -18.70 15.16
C LEU A 38 -16.94 -18.66 15.92
N GLU A 39 -17.80 -17.68 15.64
CA GLU A 39 -19.13 -17.55 16.26
C GLU A 39 -20.02 -18.73 15.87
N MET A 40 -20.01 -19.15 14.61
CA MET A 40 -20.74 -20.34 14.15
C MET A 40 -20.25 -21.62 14.84
N ALA A 41 -18.94 -21.75 15.09
CA ALA A 41 -18.39 -22.86 15.83
C ALA A 41 -18.89 -22.87 17.29
N ARG A 42 -18.96 -21.71 17.94
CA ARG A 42 -19.46 -21.56 19.33
C ARG A 42 -20.94 -21.83 19.46
N ARG A 43 -21.77 -21.32 18.55
CA ARG A 43 -23.24 -21.48 18.57
C ARG A 43 -23.72 -22.75 17.87
N ARG A 44 -22.82 -23.71 17.61
CA ARG A 44 -23.15 -24.93 16.87
C ARG A 44 -24.25 -25.76 17.56
N ALA A 45 -24.20 -25.87 18.89
CA ALA A 45 -25.22 -26.55 19.67
C ALA A 45 -26.58 -25.84 19.61
N GLU A 46 -26.59 -24.51 19.69
CA GLU A 46 -27.81 -23.68 19.55
C GLU A 46 -28.44 -23.86 18.17
N HIS A 47 -27.63 -23.79 17.11
CA HIS A 47 -28.08 -24.01 15.74
C HIS A 47 -28.59 -25.44 15.52
N GLY A 48 -27.95 -26.42 16.15
CA GLY A 48 -28.41 -27.82 16.17
C GLY A 48 -29.79 -27.95 16.83
N LEU A 49 -29.98 -27.32 18.01
CA LEU A 49 -31.24 -27.26 18.71
C LEU A 49 -32.35 -26.60 17.91
N LEU A 50 -32.08 -25.43 17.29
CA LEU A 50 -33.05 -24.74 16.43
C LEU A 50 -33.51 -25.61 15.25
N ARG A 51 -32.60 -26.43 14.69
CA ARG A 51 -32.96 -27.37 13.63
C ARG A 51 -33.78 -28.54 14.12
N VAL A 52 -33.54 -29.03 15.33
CA VAL A 52 -34.37 -30.07 15.96
C VAL A 52 -35.78 -29.54 16.25
N LEU A 53 -35.90 -28.24 16.60
CA LEU A 53 -37.18 -27.54 16.79
C LEU A 53 -37.91 -27.23 15.47
N GLY A 54 -37.34 -27.63 14.31
CA GLY A 54 -38.03 -27.56 13.02
C GLY A 54 -37.53 -26.44 12.08
N LEU A 55 -36.49 -25.68 12.45
CA LEU A 55 -35.95 -24.64 11.57
C LEU A 55 -35.34 -25.29 10.32
N ARG A 56 -35.75 -24.83 9.13
CA ARG A 56 -35.25 -25.35 7.86
C ARG A 56 -33.83 -24.82 7.60
N ARG A 57 -33.04 -25.59 6.85
CA ARG A 57 -31.65 -25.23 6.49
C ARG A 57 -31.55 -23.82 5.86
N ASN A 58 -32.48 -23.50 4.95
CA ASN A 58 -32.49 -22.20 4.26
C ASN A 58 -32.90 -21.05 5.20
N GLU A 59 -33.70 -21.33 6.21
CA GLU A 59 -34.11 -20.36 7.22
C GLU A 59 -32.95 -20.03 8.14
N LEU A 60 -32.21 -21.03 8.61
CA LEU A 60 -30.99 -20.82 9.39
C LEU A 60 -29.95 -20.03 8.60
N PHE A 61 -29.72 -20.37 7.33
CA PHE A 61 -28.80 -19.66 6.46
C PHE A 61 -29.20 -18.19 6.30
N ARG A 62 -30.48 -17.92 6.03
CA ARG A 62 -31.01 -16.55 5.90
C ARG A 62 -30.90 -15.77 7.22
N LEU A 63 -31.18 -16.40 8.34
CA LEU A 63 -31.05 -15.80 9.68
C LEU A 63 -29.64 -15.28 9.93
N VAL A 64 -28.63 -16.13 9.69
CA VAL A 64 -27.22 -15.78 9.88
C VAL A 64 -26.79 -14.65 8.92
N LEU A 65 -27.25 -14.67 7.65
CA LEU A 65 -26.95 -13.60 6.71
C LEU A 65 -27.62 -12.28 7.09
N LEU A 66 -28.86 -12.32 7.62
CA LEU A 66 -29.55 -11.12 8.11
C LEU A 66 -28.84 -10.54 9.35
N GLU A 67 -28.40 -11.38 10.28
CA GLU A 67 -27.59 -10.96 11.43
C GLU A 67 -26.28 -10.30 10.95
N ALA A 68 -25.56 -10.91 10.01
CA ALA A 68 -24.36 -10.35 9.42
C ALA A 68 -24.63 -9.02 8.66
N ALA A 69 -25.74 -8.93 7.95
CA ALA A 69 -26.14 -7.70 7.25
C ALA A 69 -26.48 -6.57 8.23
N ALA A 70 -27.16 -6.86 9.33
CA ALA A 70 -27.49 -5.88 10.36
C ALA A 70 -26.24 -5.37 11.07
N LEU A 71 -25.33 -6.27 11.49
CA LEU A 71 -24.03 -5.90 12.06
C LEU A 71 -23.17 -5.14 11.05
N GLY A 72 -23.18 -5.58 9.79
CA GLY A 72 -22.50 -4.91 8.69
C GLY A 72 -23.01 -3.49 8.45
N ALA A 73 -24.34 -3.25 8.56
CA ALA A 73 -24.94 -1.94 8.41
C ALA A 73 -24.51 -0.98 9.54
N VAL A 74 -24.55 -1.46 10.79
CA VAL A 74 -24.08 -0.68 11.94
C VAL A 74 -22.58 -0.39 11.82
N GLY A 75 -21.77 -1.42 11.52
CA GLY A 75 -20.33 -1.28 11.33
C GLY A 75 -19.98 -0.32 10.18
N ALA A 76 -20.68 -0.41 9.05
CA ALA A 76 -20.47 0.48 7.91
C ALA A 76 -20.86 1.93 8.23
N ALA A 77 -21.94 2.17 8.97
CA ALA A 77 -22.35 3.52 9.39
C ALA A 77 -21.30 4.15 10.34
N VAL A 78 -20.87 3.39 11.35
CA VAL A 78 -19.80 3.83 12.27
C VAL A 78 -18.48 4.03 11.52
N GLY A 79 -18.12 3.10 10.63
CA GLY A 79 -16.92 3.20 9.81
C GLY A 79 -16.94 4.41 8.89
N LEU A 80 -18.08 4.75 8.28
CA LEU A 80 -18.23 5.96 7.47
C LEU A 80 -18.03 7.23 8.31
N ALA A 81 -18.63 7.28 9.52
CA ALA A 81 -18.48 8.42 10.42
C ALA A 81 -17.03 8.61 10.87
N LEU A 82 -16.35 7.51 11.27
CA LEU A 82 -14.94 7.53 11.66
C LEU A 82 -14.03 7.89 10.47
N GLY A 83 -14.28 7.33 9.29
CA GLY A 83 -13.54 7.63 8.08
C GLY A 83 -13.65 9.09 7.66
N TYR A 84 -14.86 9.66 7.73
CA TYR A 84 -15.08 11.09 7.49
C TYR A 84 -14.37 11.96 8.53
N GLY A 85 -14.40 11.57 9.80
CA GLY A 85 -13.68 12.24 10.87
C GLY A 85 -12.16 12.22 10.68
N LEU A 86 -11.60 11.07 10.31
CA LEU A 86 -10.17 10.93 10.01
C LEU A 86 -9.77 11.77 8.79
N ALA A 87 -10.60 11.77 7.74
CA ALA A 87 -10.37 12.61 6.56
C ALA A 87 -10.40 14.10 6.93
N ALA A 88 -11.33 14.53 7.81
CA ALA A 88 -11.39 15.90 8.29
C ALA A 88 -10.12 16.30 9.07
N ILE A 89 -9.61 15.41 9.91
CA ILE A 89 -8.36 15.62 10.65
C ILE A 89 -7.19 15.70 9.67
N ALA A 90 -7.10 14.79 8.70
CA ALA A 90 -6.03 14.77 7.72
C ALA A 90 -6.00 16.04 6.87
N VAL A 91 -7.17 16.52 6.39
CA VAL A 91 -7.29 17.77 5.62
C VAL A 91 -6.85 18.99 6.47
N ARG A 92 -7.27 19.05 7.73
CA ARG A 92 -6.85 20.12 8.64
C ARG A 92 -5.36 20.08 8.94
N ALA A 93 -4.80 18.91 9.21
CA ALA A 93 -3.37 18.72 9.50
C ALA A 93 -2.47 19.05 8.31
N SER A 94 -2.95 18.83 7.07
CA SER A 94 -2.22 19.16 5.84
C SER A 94 -2.36 20.62 5.39
N GLY A 95 -3.06 21.46 6.17
CA GLY A 95 -3.24 22.88 5.84
C GLY A 95 -4.09 23.13 4.58
N GLY A 96 -4.96 22.16 4.21
CA GLY A 96 -5.84 22.26 3.06
C GLY A 96 -5.18 21.92 1.71
N ASP A 97 -3.86 21.72 1.67
CA ASP A 97 -3.13 21.32 0.46
C ASP A 97 -2.74 19.84 0.55
N LEU A 98 -3.59 18.98 0.02
CA LEU A 98 -3.38 17.53 -0.07
C LEU A 98 -2.51 17.09 -1.25
N GLY A 99 -2.11 17.98 -2.11
CA GLY A 99 -1.40 17.64 -3.34
C GLY A 99 -0.43 18.72 -3.77
N ALA A 100 0.79 18.70 -3.27
CA ALA A 100 1.99 19.23 -3.94
C ALA A 100 1.88 20.62 -4.60
N GLY A 101 1.15 21.58 -4.01
CA GLY A 101 0.95 22.89 -4.62
C GLY A 101 -0.03 22.89 -5.82
N MET A 102 -0.77 21.81 -6.05
CA MET A 102 -1.73 21.74 -7.15
C MET A 102 -3.04 22.50 -6.89
N PHE A 103 -3.30 22.90 -5.65
CA PHE A 103 -4.48 23.68 -5.27
C PHE A 103 -4.05 25.08 -4.82
N HIS A 104 -3.69 25.94 -5.78
CA HIS A 104 -3.19 27.29 -5.48
C HIS A 104 -4.28 28.27 -4.98
N ASP A 105 -5.58 27.99 -5.19
CA ASP A 105 -6.65 28.97 -4.95
C ASP A 105 -7.86 28.46 -4.13
N GLY A 106 -7.76 27.34 -3.46
CA GLY A 106 -8.86 26.85 -2.62
C GLY A 106 -8.42 25.67 -1.79
N GLY A 107 -8.30 25.88 -0.47
CA GLY A 107 -8.01 24.80 0.45
C GLY A 107 -8.95 23.61 0.19
N ALA A 108 -8.42 22.39 0.23
CA ALA A 108 -9.22 21.19 0.05
C ALA A 108 -10.39 21.20 1.04
N SER A 109 -11.61 21.31 0.52
CA SER A 109 -12.83 21.29 1.31
C SER A 109 -13.45 19.91 1.28
N LEU A 110 -13.81 19.39 2.45
CA LEU A 110 -14.52 18.13 2.54
C LEU A 110 -15.98 18.35 2.12
N HIS A 111 -16.36 17.72 1.02
CA HIS A 111 -17.72 17.68 0.56
C HIS A 111 -18.32 16.31 0.88
N PHE A 112 -19.40 16.30 1.67
CA PHE A 112 -20.16 15.08 1.88
C PHE A 112 -21.04 14.83 0.65
N SER A 113 -20.82 13.71 -0.03
CA SER A 113 -21.64 13.26 -1.15
C SER A 113 -22.44 12.02 -0.76
N LEU A 114 -23.76 12.09 -0.87
CA LEU A 114 -24.65 11.02 -0.44
C LEU A 114 -24.48 9.75 -1.27
N LEU A 115 -24.26 9.86 -2.58
CA LEU A 115 -24.15 8.70 -3.47
C LEU A 115 -22.92 7.83 -3.18
N PRO A 116 -21.70 8.36 -3.07
CA PRO A 116 -20.55 7.58 -2.60
C PRO A 116 -20.73 7.03 -1.18
N ALA A 117 -21.34 7.79 -0.27
CA ALA A 117 -21.60 7.32 1.09
C ALA A 117 -22.48 6.06 1.10
N ILE A 118 -23.58 6.07 0.33
CA ILE A 118 -24.45 4.89 0.16
C ILE A 118 -23.66 3.73 -0.47
N ALA A 119 -22.83 3.99 -1.48
CA ALA A 119 -22.02 2.96 -2.13
C ALA A 119 -21.04 2.31 -1.15
N TYR A 120 -20.35 3.09 -0.28
CA TYR A 120 -19.46 2.56 0.74
C TYR A 120 -20.21 1.76 1.81
N VAL A 121 -21.36 2.22 2.27
CA VAL A 121 -22.22 1.47 3.21
C VAL A 121 -22.67 0.15 2.57
N ALA A 122 -23.12 0.18 1.33
CA ALA A 122 -23.52 -1.02 0.61
C ALA A 122 -22.36 -2.00 0.41
N ALA A 123 -21.16 -1.49 0.11
CA ALA A 123 -19.94 -2.29 0.00
C ALA A 123 -19.55 -2.94 1.34
N GLY A 124 -19.66 -2.20 2.46
CA GLY A 124 -19.41 -2.71 3.80
C GLY A 124 -20.41 -3.82 4.20
N ILE A 125 -21.70 -3.63 3.93
CA ILE A 125 -22.73 -4.65 4.14
C ILE A 125 -22.46 -5.86 3.25
N GLY A 126 -22.14 -5.63 1.97
CA GLY A 126 -21.79 -6.70 1.03
C GLY A 126 -20.60 -7.53 1.47
N ALA A 127 -19.54 -6.89 2.00
CA ALA A 127 -18.38 -7.57 2.55
C ALA A 127 -18.73 -8.39 3.80
N ALA A 128 -19.59 -7.86 4.69
CA ALA A 128 -20.04 -8.57 5.88
C ALA A 128 -20.87 -9.82 5.51
N VAL A 129 -21.80 -9.67 4.57
CA VAL A 129 -22.62 -10.79 4.06
C VAL A 129 -21.77 -11.83 3.34
N ALA A 130 -20.85 -11.41 2.49
CA ALA A 130 -19.93 -12.30 1.78
C ALA A 130 -19.01 -13.06 2.75
N GLY A 131 -18.49 -12.35 3.76
CA GLY A 131 -17.68 -12.96 4.82
C GLY A 131 -18.45 -14.01 5.64
N ALA A 132 -19.71 -13.76 5.92
CA ALA A 132 -20.57 -14.68 6.68
C ALA A 132 -21.12 -15.84 5.84
N ALA A 133 -21.14 -15.75 4.51
CA ALA A 133 -21.85 -16.71 3.66
C ALA A 133 -21.29 -18.15 3.76
N LEU A 134 -19.97 -18.32 3.71
CA LEU A 134 -19.35 -19.65 3.83
C LEU A 134 -19.59 -20.29 5.20
N PRO A 135 -19.29 -19.60 6.35
CA PRO A 135 -19.60 -20.11 7.68
C PRO A 135 -21.07 -20.46 7.86
N ALA A 136 -21.98 -19.62 7.35
CA ALA A 136 -23.42 -19.86 7.41
C ALA A 136 -23.85 -21.12 6.62
N LEU A 137 -23.26 -21.33 5.43
CA LEU A 137 -23.50 -22.53 4.63
C LEU A 137 -23.01 -23.80 5.35
N ASP A 138 -21.84 -23.74 5.97
CA ASP A 138 -21.27 -24.86 6.72
C ASP A 138 -22.10 -25.18 7.96
N ALA A 139 -22.52 -24.18 8.73
CA ALA A 139 -23.41 -24.33 9.87
C ALA A 139 -24.75 -24.96 9.45
N ALA A 140 -25.30 -24.51 8.31
CA ALA A 140 -26.56 -25.05 7.78
C ALA A 140 -26.44 -26.49 7.23
N ARG A 141 -25.24 -26.99 6.90
CA ARG A 141 -25.01 -28.33 6.37
C ARG A 141 -24.82 -29.41 7.43
N VAL A 142 -24.42 -29.02 8.64
CA VAL A 142 -24.17 -29.96 9.73
C VAL A 142 -25.44 -30.72 10.12
N ALA A 143 -25.36 -32.04 10.25
CA ALA A 143 -26.47 -32.88 10.70
C ALA A 143 -26.82 -32.58 12.16
N SER A 144 -28.13 -32.43 12.49
CA SER A 144 -28.60 -32.06 13.83
C SER A 144 -28.12 -33.03 14.92
N ALA A 145 -28.04 -34.32 14.60
CA ALA A 145 -27.56 -35.36 15.52
C ALA A 145 -26.05 -35.23 15.84
N GLN A 146 -25.25 -34.76 14.90
CA GLN A 146 -23.80 -34.50 15.12
C GLN A 146 -23.57 -33.19 15.88
N ALA A 147 -24.44 -32.20 15.70
CA ALA A 147 -24.34 -30.89 16.37
C ALA A 147 -24.57 -31.01 17.90
N LEU A 148 -25.33 -32.03 18.33
CA LEU A 148 -25.64 -32.30 19.74
C LEU A 148 -24.64 -33.25 20.43
N LYS A 149 -23.75 -33.92 19.68
CA LYS A 149 -22.70 -34.77 20.25
C LYS A 149 -21.55 -33.92 20.75
N ALA A 150 -21.41 -33.77 22.06
CA ALA A 150 -20.25 -33.15 22.68
C ALA A 150 -18.97 -33.92 22.32
N GLY A 151 -17.96 -33.23 21.78
CA GLY A 151 -16.64 -33.81 21.46
C GLY A 151 -16.25 -33.83 19.99
N ASP A 152 -17.16 -33.55 19.06
CA ASP A 152 -16.88 -33.60 17.60
C ASP A 152 -16.36 -32.27 17.00
N GLU A 153 -16.09 -31.27 17.86
CA GLU A 153 -15.58 -29.95 17.43
C GLU A 153 -14.20 -30.05 16.75
N GLN A 154 -13.39 -31.03 17.17
CA GLN A 154 -12.05 -31.26 16.61
C GLN A 154 -12.09 -31.90 15.22
N SER A 155 -13.12 -32.68 14.89
CA SER A 155 -13.22 -33.43 13.64
C SER A 155 -13.46 -32.54 12.42
N MET A 156 -14.11 -31.38 12.59
CA MET A 156 -14.41 -30.42 11.52
C MET A 156 -13.16 -29.68 11.06
N PHE A 157 -12.26 -29.35 11.99
CA PHE A 157 -10.98 -28.72 11.71
C PHE A 157 -9.85 -29.70 11.36
N ALA A 158 -10.09 -31.01 11.50
CA ALA A 158 -9.11 -32.05 11.17
C ALA A 158 -9.01 -32.32 9.66
N ARG A 159 -10.04 -32.04 8.89
CA ARG A 159 -10.01 -32.18 7.42
C ARG A 159 -9.32 -30.97 6.79
N LEU A 160 -8.03 -31.12 6.54
CA LEU A 160 -7.25 -30.09 5.82
C LEU A 160 -7.73 -30.00 4.37
N SER A 161 -8.08 -28.80 3.95
CA SER A 161 -8.36 -28.49 2.55
C SER A 161 -7.15 -28.87 1.69
N PRO A 162 -7.35 -29.40 0.48
CA PRO A 162 -6.25 -29.66 -0.44
C PRO A 162 -5.50 -28.36 -0.77
N ALA A 163 -4.19 -28.44 -1.01
CA ALA A 163 -3.37 -27.25 -1.30
C ALA A 163 -3.60 -26.68 -2.73
N TRP A 164 -4.09 -27.52 -3.65
CA TRP A 164 -4.22 -27.15 -5.06
C TRP A 164 -5.09 -25.90 -5.33
N PRO A 165 -6.20 -25.60 -4.60
CA PRO A 165 -6.97 -24.40 -4.87
C PRO A 165 -6.19 -23.13 -4.52
N GLY A 166 -5.38 -23.18 -3.44
CA GLY A 166 -4.51 -22.06 -3.07
C GLY A 166 -3.42 -21.82 -4.11
N ILE A 167 -2.78 -22.88 -4.59
CA ILE A 167 -1.77 -22.81 -5.66
C ILE A 167 -2.41 -22.31 -6.96
N ALA A 168 -3.59 -22.83 -7.32
CA ALA A 168 -4.31 -22.41 -8.51
C ALA A 168 -4.71 -20.93 -8.44
N ALA A 169 -5.14 -20.43 -7.28
CA ALA A 169 -5.46 -19.02 -7.08
C ALA A 169 -4.22 -18.12 -7.24
N ILE A 170 -3.07 -18.50 -6.68
CA ILE A 170 -1.81 -17.76 -6.86
C ILE A 170 -1.36 -17.79 -8.33
N ALA A 171 -1.43 -18.94 -8.99
CA ALA A 171 -1.09 -19.06 -10.40
C ALA A 171 -2.02 -18.24 -11.30
N LEU A 172 -3.34 -18.22 -11.00
CA LEU A 172 -4.30 -17.34 -11.66
C LEU A 172 -3.93 -15.86 -11.43
N GLY A 173 -3.58 -15.49 -10.21
CA GLY A 173 -3.12 -14.13 -9.88
C GLY A 173 -1.89 -13.74 -10.70
N ALA A 174 -0.89 -14.62 -10.80
CA ALA A 174 0.31 -14.41 -11.61
C ALA A 174 -0.02 -14.27 -13.11
N LEU A 175 -1.02 -15.01 -13.62
CA LEU A 175 -1.49 -14.89 -14.99
C LEU A 175 -2.23 -13.58 -15.23
N LEU A 176 -3.14 -13.20 -14.33
CA LEU A 176 -3.88 -11.92 -14.41
C LEU A 176 -2.94 -10.70 -14.36
N ALA A 177 -1.85 -10.79 -13.61
CA ALA A 177 -0.85 -9.73 -13.52
C ALA A 177 -0.14 -9.45 -14.86
N GLN A 178 -0.20 -10.37 -15.84
CA GLN A 178 0.39 -10.19 -17.18
C GLN A 178 -0.55 -9.50 -18.16
N LEU A 179 -1.83 -9.31 -17.79
CA LEU A 179 -2.81 -8.67 -18.65
C LEU A 179 -2.65 -7.14 -18.61
N GLY A 180 -2.86 -6.50 -19.76
CA GLY A 180 -2.86 -5.04 -19.87
C GLY A 180 -4.02 -4.39 -19.11
N PRO A 181 -4.01 -3.05 -18.99
CA PRO A 181 -5.10 -2.32 -18.33
C PRO A 181 -6.42 -2.52 -19.08
N ALA A 182 -7.53 -2.58 -18.32
CA ALA A 182 -8.87 -2.62 -18.87
C ALA A 182 -9.64 -1.37 -18.41
N TRP A 183 -10.40 -0.76 -19.33
CA TRP A 183 -11.14 0.49 -19.06
C TRP A 183 -10.27 1.62 -18.50
N ASP A 184 -9.04 1.77 -19.00
CA ASP A 184 -8.03 2.73 -18.52
C ASP A 184 -7.69 2.58 -17.02
N ALA A 185 -7.87 1.39 -16.46
CA ALA A 185 -7.57 1.08 -15.07
C ALA A 185 -6.88 -0.29 -14.94
N PRO A 186 -5.99 -0.49 -13.94
CA PRO A 186 -5.28 -1.75 -13.74
C PRO A 186 -6.17 -2.81 -13.04
N VAL A 187 -7.35 -3.07 -13.59
CA VAL A 187 -8.36 -3.97 -12.99
C VAL A 187 -7.81 -5.39 -12.79
N TRP A 188 -7.06 -5.88 -13.77
CA TRP A 188 -6.46 -7.22 -13.70
C TRP A 188 -5.35 -7.29 -12.67
N GLY A 189 -4.58 -6.22 -12.47
CA GLY A 189 -3.61 -6.11 -11.39
C GLY A 189 -4.26 -6.22 -10.02
N TYR A 190 -5.42 -5.61 -9.82
CA TYR A 190 -6.19 -5.72 -8.55
C TYR A 190 -6.79 -7.11 -8.36
N ALA A 191 -7.33 -7.70 -9.40
CA ALA A 191 -7.80 -9.08 -9.36
C ALA A 191 -6.66 -10.04 -9.03
N ALA A 192 -5.46 -9.81 -9.57
CA ALA A 192 -4.26 -10.56 -9.25
C ALA A 192 -3.90 -10.48 -7.77
N ILE A 193 -3.92 -9.28 -7.17
CA ILE A 193 -3.68 -9.08 -5.74
C ILE A 193 -4.70 -9.87 -4.90
N GLY A 194 -5.98 -9.79 -5.24
CA GLY A 194 -7.04 -10.56 -4.58
C GLY A 194 -6.80 -12.07 -4.68
N CYS A 195 -6.45 -12.57 -5.85
CA CYS A 195 -6.15 -13.99 -6.07
C CYS A 195 -4.91 -14.45 -5.28
N ILE A 196 -3.84 -13.66 -5.25
CA ILE A 196 -2.62 -13.96 -4.46
C ILE A 196 -2.95 -13.98 -2.97
N LEU A 197 -3.72 -13.01 -2.47
CA LEU A 197 -4.12 -12.95 -1.06
C LEU A 197 -4.97 -14.17 -0.68
N VAL A 198 -6.04 -14.44 -1.42
CA VAL A 198 -6.94 -15.59 -1.17
C VAL A 198 -6.17 -16.91 -1.28
N GLY A 199 -5.32 -17.05 -2.29
CA GLY A 199 -4.49 -18.22 -2.48
C GLY A 199 -3.50 -18.44 -1.33
N SER A 200 -2.85 -17.37 -0.86
CA SER A 200 -1.96 -17.41 0.30
C SER A 200 -2.69 -17.85 1.56
N ILE A 201 -3.88 -17.29 1.82
CA ILE A 201 -4.74 -17.68 2.95
C ILE A 201 -5.15 -19.15 2.84
N ALA A 202 -5.54 -19.63 1.65
CA ALA A 202 -5.92 -21.03 1.44
C ALA A 202 -4.77 -22.02 1.68
N LEU A 203 -3.51 -21.58 1.54
CA LEU A 203 -2.32 -22.39 1.82
C LEU A 203 -1.94 -22.43 3.30
N VAL A 204 -2.43 -21.48 4.12
CA VAL A 204 -2.07 -21.36 5.54
C VAL A 204 -2.23 -22.68 6.32
N PRO A 205 -3.33 -23.46 6.21
CA PRO A 205 -3.50 -24.69 6.96
C PRO A 205 -2.39 -25.72 6.66
N ARG A 206 -1.98 -25.82 5.42
CA ARG A 206 -0.89 -26.72 4.98
C ARG A 206 0.47 -26.23 5.46
N LEU A 207 0.73 -24.94 5.34
CA LEU A 207 1.96 -24.32 5.82
C LEU A 207 2.12 -24.54 7.33
N ALA A 208 1.06 -24.28 8.11
CA ALA A 208 1.05 -24.52 9.54
C ALA A 208 1.36 -25.98 9.89
N GLN A 209 0.71 -26.92 9.21
CA GLN A 209 0.94 -28.35 9.41
C GLN A 209 2.41 -28.74 9.15
N ILE A 210 2.99 -28.26 8.05
CA ILE A 210 4.37 -28.58 7.69
C ILE A 210 5.33 -27.99 8.72
N VAL A 211 5.20 -26.68 9.01
CA VAL A 211 6.12 -25.98 9.91
C VAL A 211 6.05 -26.55 11.32
N PHE A 212 4.85 -26.73 11.89
CA PHE A 212 4.73 -27.26 13.24
C PHE A 212 5.19 -28.72 13.35
N ARG A 213 5.11 -29.54 12.30
CA ARG A 213 5.66 -30.89 12.31
C ARG A 213 7.19 -30.94 12.31
N VAL A 214 7.83 -30.01 11.58
CA VAL A 214 9.29 -29.95 11.44
C VAL A 214 9.97 -29.36 12.68
N LEU A 215 9.33 -28.44 13.38
CA LEU A 215 9.88 -27.83 14.59
C LEU A 215 10.22 -28.91 15.64
N PRO A 216 11.44 -28.95 16.22
CA PRO A 216 11.75 -29.90 17.26
C PRO A 216 10.95 -29.63 18.55
N LEU A 217 10.63 -30.66 19.31
CA LEU A 217 9.96 -30.51 20.60
C LEU A 217 10.94 -29.85 21.60
N PRO A 218 10.54 -28.71 22.20
CA PRO A 218 11.37 -28.05 23.20
C PRO A 218 11.52 -28.88 24.47
N ALA A 219 12.62 -28.71 25.20
CA ALA A 219 12.86 -29.40 26.47
C ALA A 219 11.92 -28.93 27.60
N ARG A 220 11.36 -27.72 27.52
CA ARG A 220 10.40 -27.20 28.51
C ARG A 220 9.01 -27.77 28.26
N PRO A 221 8.37 -28.39 29.27
CA PRO A 221 7.10 -29.10 29.08
C PRO A 221 5.97 -28.19 28.61
N GLU A 222 5.93 -26.91 29.05
CA GLU A 222 4.91 -25.96 28.65
C GLU A 222 5.02 -25.64 27.13
N LEU A 223 6.25 -25.48 26.64
CA LEU A 223 6.50 -25.20 25.23
C LEU A 223 6.26 -26.43 24.35
N ALA A 224 6.62 -27.62 24.87
CA ALA A 224 6.34 -28.88 24.19
C ALA A 224 4.84 -29.12 24.07
N LEU A 225 4.07 -28.81 25.13
CA LEU A 225 2.61 -28.91 25.13
C LEU A 225 1.98 -27.91 24.14
N ALA A 226 2.45 -26.66 24.10
CA ALA A 226 1.98 -25.68 23.13
C ALA A 226 2.19 -26.14 21.67
N LEU A 227 3.37 -26.68 21.36
CA LEU A 227 3.66 -27.19 20.02
C LEU A 227 2.85 -28.46 19.71
N ALA A 228 2.65 -29.36 20.70
CA ALA A 228 1.84 -30.56 20.54
C ALA A 228 0.37 -30.20 20.23
N GLN A 229 -0.17 -29.17 20.88
CA GLN A 229 -1.53 -28.69 20.65
C GLN A 229 -1.67 -28.08 19.23
N LEU A 230 -0.73 -27.25 18.78
CA LEU A 230 -0.72 -26.71 17.42
C LEU A 230 -0.62 -27.83 16.37
N ARG A 231 0.06 -28.91 16.66
CA ARG A 231 0.12 -30.13 15.80
C ARG A 231 -1.19 -30.92 15.77
N ALA A 232 -1.87 -30.99 16.90
CA ALA A 232 -3.09 -31.78 17.03
C ALA A 232 -4.31 -31.10 16.38
N ALA A 233 -4.39 -29.77 16.42
CA ALA A 233 -5.53 -29.01 15.90
C ALA A 233 -5.10 -27.95 14.83
N PRO A 234 -4.55 -28.37 13.68
CA PRO A 234 -4.02 -27.45 12.67
C PRO A 234 -5.11 -26.58 12.03
N GLY A 235 -6.35 -27.02 11.96
CA GLY A 235 -7.47 -26.25 11.41
C GLY A 235 -7.86 -25.07 12.30
N GLN A 236 -7.83 -25.23 13.61
CA GLN A 236 -8.11 -24.15 14.55
C GLN A 236 -7.00 -23.08 14.52
N ALA A 237 -5.74 -23.52 14.48
CA ALA A 237 -4.58 -22.65 14.28
C ALA A 237 -4.66 -21.90 12.95
N ALA A 238 -5.16 -22.53 11.89
CA ALA A 238 -5.25 -21.97 10.56
C ALA A 238 -6.18 -20.76 10.47
N VAL A 239 -7.29 -20.71 11.20
CA VAL A 239 -8.20 -19.56 11.19
C VAL A 239 -7.51 -18.32 11.76
N SER A 240 -6.83 -18.46 12.91
CA SER A 240 -6.06 -17.35 13.50
C SER A 240 -4.89 -16.93 12.63
N LEU A 241 -4.15 -17.88 12.07
CA LEU A 241 -3.05 -17.64 11.14
C LEU A 241 -3.53 -16.91 9.86
N ALA A 242 -4.67 -17.31 9.31
CA ALA A 242 -5.22 -16.71 8.12
C ALA A 242 -5.53 -15.21 8.32
N ALA A 243 -6.07 -14.83 9.48
CA ALA A 243 -6.30 -13.43 9.84
C ALA A 243 -4.98 -12.65 9.93
N ILE A 244 -3.95 -13.23 10.55
CA ILE A 244 -2.62 -12.62 10.64
C ILE A 244 -2.00 -12.46 9.26
N VAL A 245 -2.04 -13.51 8.43
CA VAL A 245 -1.47 -13.49 7.06
C VAL A 245 -2.15 -12.43 6.22
N ALA A 246 -3.49 -12.36 6.23
CA ALA A 246 -4.23 -11.37 5.46
C ALA A 246 -3.84 -9.94 5.86
N SER A 247 -3.89 -9.63 7.17
CA SER A 247 -3.58 -8.29 7.66
C SER A 247 -2.11 -7.93 7.44
N PHE A 248 -1.19 -8.84 7.77
CA PHE A 248 0.24 -8.58 7.65
C PHE A 248 0.70 -8.49 6.20
N ALA A 249 0.14 -9.31 5.29
CA ALA A 249 0.46 -9.25 3.87
C ALA A 249 0.12 -7.88 3.27
N LEU A 250 -1.01 -7.30 3.64
CA LEU A 250 -1.41 -5.98 3.16
C LEU A 250 -0.56 -4.87 3.75
N MET A 251 -0.30 -4.91 5.07
CA MET A 251 0.62 -3.96 5.72
C MET A 251 2.02 -4.02 5.08
N ALA A 252 2.57 -5.23 4.93
CA ALA A 252 3.90 -5.40 4.34
C ALA A 252 3.95 -4.96 2.86
N SER A 253 2.91 -5.26 2.07
CA SER A 253 2.88 -4.86 0.66
C SER A 253 2.84 -3.34 0.48
N MET A 254 2.07 -2.64 1.31
CA MET A 254 2.01 -1.17 1.32
C MET A 254 3.33 -0.56 1.78
N ALA A 255 3.89 -1.06 2.89
CA ALA A 255 5.18 -0.60 3.39
C ALA A 255 6.31 -0.77 2.34
N ILE A 256 6.34 -1.90 1.65
CA ILE A 256 7.31 -2.16 0.58
C ILE A 256 7.07 -1.21 -0.61
N MET A 257 5.82 -1.02 -1.04
CA MET A 257 5.49 -0.15 -2.17
C MET A 257 5.87 1.31 -1.87
N VAL A 258 5.43 1.86 -0.74
CA VAL A 258 5.70 3.26 -0.36
C VAL A 258 7.19 3.47 -0.10
N GLY A 259 7.84 2.53 0.60
CA GLY A 259 9.28 2.56 0.84
C GLY A 259 10.09 2.51 -0.46
N SER A 260 9.69 1.64 -1.40
CA SER A 260 10.31 1.53 -2.73
C SER A 260 10.17 2.82 -3.53
N PHE A 261 8.98 3.42 -3.54
CA PHE A 261 8.76 4.67 -4.24
C PHE A 261 9.56 5.82 -3.63
N ARG A 262 9.53 5.96 -2.29
CA ARG A 262 10.31 6.98 -1.58
C ARG A 262 11.81 6.86 -1.88
N GLN A 263 12.36 5.64 -1.87
CA GLN A 263 13.76 5.39 -2.17
C GLN A 263 14.07 5.68 -3.65
N SER A 264 13.18 5.30 -4.56
CA SER A 264 13.33 5.58 -6.00
C SER A 264 13.31 7.08 -6.30
N VAL A 265 12.40 7.85 -5.68
CA VAL A 265 12.37 9.33 -5.81
C VAL A 265 13.63 9.95 -5.22
N ASN A 266 14.09 9.49 -4.06
CA ASN A 266 15.30 10.02 -3.43
C ASN A 266 16.55 9.78 -4.29
N ALA A 267 16.72 8.54 -4.79
CA ALA A 267 17.82 8.20 -5.69
C ALA A 267 17.76 8.96 -7.03
N TRP A 268 16.54 9.20 -7.54
CA TRP A 268 16.34 10.02 -8.73
C TRP A 268 16.72 11.49 -8.49
N LEU A 269 16.34 12.07 -7.34
CA LEU A 269 16.73 13.45 -6.98
C LEU A 269 18.25 13.60 -6.89
N ASP A 270 18.97 12.57 -6.37
CA ASP A 270 20.44 12.57 -6.33
C ASP A 270 21.06 12.67 -7.73
N GLN A 271 20.43 12.05 -8.73
CA GLN A 271 20.93 12.04 -10.11
C GLN A 271 20.54 13.29 -10.91
N VAL A 272 19.34 13.84 -10.64
CA VAL A 272 18.80 14.98 -11.37
C VAL A 272 19.32 16.32 -10.83
N LEU A 273 19.77 16.34 -9.56
CA LEU A 273 20.30 17.54 -8.89
C LEU A 273 21.82 17.44 -8.62
N PRO A 274 22.67 17.26 -9.65
CA PRO A 274 24.11 17.08 -9.47
C PRO A 274 24.90 18.39 -9.27
N ALA A 275 24.29 19.55 -9.46
CA ALA A 275 24.94 20.86 -9.33
C ALA A 275 24.92 21.37 -7.89
N ASP A 276 25.80 22.32 -7.56
CA ASP A 276 25.92 22.89 -6.22
C ASP A 276 24.84 23.94 -5.93
N LEU A 277 24.38 24.65 -6.96
CA LEU A 277 23.34 25.69 -6.89
C LEU A 277 22.41 25.62 -8.10
N TYR A 278 21.16 25.95 -7.84
CA TYR A 278 20.14 26.12 -8.88
C TYR A 278 19.51 27.50 -8.75
N PHE A 279 19.22 28.15 -9.86
CA PHE A 279 18.41 29.35 -9.84
C PHE A 279 17.46 29.43 -11.01
N ARG A 280 16.34 30.11 -10.79
CA ARG A 280 15.33 30.41 -11.80
C ARG A 280 14.78 31.82 -11.62
N THR A 281 14.04 32.29 -12.60
CA THR A 281 13.29 33.55 -12.45
C THR A 281 12.11 33.37 -11.49
N THR A 282 11.83 34.38 -10.65
CA THR A 282 10.65 34.38 -9.73
C THR A 282 9.33 34.54 -10.49
N GLN A 283 9.36 34.94 -11.75
CA GLN A 283 8.16 34.99 -12.59
C GLN A 283 7.71 33.57 -12.88
N ALA A 284 6.57 33.18 -12.29
CA ALA A 284 6.04 31.85 -12.41
C ALA A 284 5.64 31.49 -13.85
N GLY A 285 5.92 30.24 -14.22
CA GLY A 285 5.46 29.64 -15.46
C GLY A 285 6.39 29.79 -16.67
N ASP A 286 5.90 29.29 -17.80
CA ASP A 286 6.65 29.19 -19.07
C ASP A 286 7.00 30.56 -19.72
N THR A 287 6.47 31.64 -19.17
CA THR A 287 6.64 33.03 -19.68
C THR A 287 7.77 33.77 -18.98
N GLY A 288 8.27 33.27 -17.85
CA GLY A 288 9.40 33.88 -17.16
C GLY A 288 10.72 33.54 -17.84
N TYR A 289 11.50 34.54 -18.20
CA TYR A 289 12.82 34.37 -18.78
C TYR A 289 13.86 35.08 -17.96
N LEU A 290 15.04 34.52 -17.91
CA LEU A 290 16.22 35.21 -17.37
C LEU A 290 16.59 36.39 -18.27
N GLU A 291 17.09 37.46 -17.65
CA GLU A 291 17.49 38.69 -18.36
C GLU A 291 18.58 38.40 -19.42
N ARG A 292 18.48 39.10 -20.54
CA ARG A 292 19.50 38.98 -21.59
C ARG A 292 20.90 39.28 -21.06
N GLY A 293 21.86 38.43 -21.42
CA GLY A 293 23.27 38.57 -21.01
C GLY A 293 23.56 38.04 -19.61
N ILE A 294 22.58 37.53 -18.86
CA ILE A 294 22.82 36.92 -17.56
C ILE A 294 23.74 35.69 -17.67
N GLU A 295 23.61 34.93 -18.75
CA GLU A 295 24.45 33.74 -18.99
C GLU A 295 25.94 34.10 -18.99
N GLU A 296 26.32 35.20 -19.70
CA GLU A 296 27.71 35.63 -19.74
C GLU A 296 28.20 36.21 -18.41
N ARG A 297 27.32 36.97 -17.71
CA ARG A 297 27.64 37.53 -16.40
C ARG A 297 27.89 36.43 -15.37
N VAL A 298 27.04 35.40 -15.34
CA VAL A 298 27.15 34.26 -14.43
C VAL A 298 28.42 33.45 -14.74
N ARG A 299 28.72 33.20 -16.02
CA ARG A 299 29.94 32.45 -16.41
C ARG A 299 31.23 33.18 -16.07
N ARG A 300 31.20 34.51 -15.89
CA ARG A 300 32.35 35.34 -15.50
C ARG A 300 32.54 35.45 -14.00
N LEU A 301 31.61 34.91 -13.16
CA LEU A 301 31.78 34.95 -11.74
C LEU A 301 32.91 34.01 -11.28
N PRO A 302 33.86 34.49 -10.45
CA PRO A 302 35.01 33.69 -10.04
C PRO A 302 34.59 32.47 -9.16
N GLN A 303 33.40 32.53 -8.58
CA GLN A 303 32.83 31.43 -7.77
C GLN A 303 32.28 30.30 -8.64
N VAL A 304 32.09 30.50 -9.95
CA VAL A 304 31.42 29.54 -10.84
C VAL A 304 32.45 28.84 -11.73
N ALA A 305 32.57 27.52 -11.58
CA ALA A 305 33.40 26.70 -12.46
C ALA A 305 32.65 26.34 -13.77
N ARG A 306 31.37 26.03 -13.66
CA ARG A 306 30.52 25.63 -14.78
C ARG A 306 29.08 26.11 -14.56
N ALA A 307 28.44 26.53 -15.63
CA ALA A 307 27.03 26.89 -15.63
C ALA A 307 26.31 26.23 -16.82
N ASP A 308 25.25 25.47 -16.56
CA ASP A 308 24.36 24.91 -17.56
C ASP A 308 23.03 25.68 -17.50
N PHE A 309 22.58 26.17 -18.63
CA PHE A 309 21.34 26.95 -18.77
C PHE A 309 20.28 26.12 -19.45
N LEU A 310 19.05 26.23 -18.95
CA LEU A 310 17.92 25.45 -19.40
C LEU A 310 16.83 26.36 -19.97
N ARG A 311 16.20 25.85 -21.02
CA ARG A 311 14.97 26.42 -21.59
C ARG A 311 13.84 25.43 -21.37
N GLY A 312 12.94 25.74 -20.45
CA GLY A 312 11.68 24.99 -20.24
C GLY A 312 10.55 25.62 -21.04
N GLY A 313 9.68 24.81 -21.59
CA GLY A 313 8.47 25.24 -22.29
C GLY A 313 7.43 24.14 -22.32
N ARG A 314 6.19 24.48 -22.71
CA ARG A 314 5.12 23.51 -22.93
C ARG A 314 4.91 23.27 -24.41
N VAL A 315 4.63 22.01 -24.75
CA VAL A 315 4.35 21.58 -26.12
C VAL A 315 3.11 20.71 -26.10
N LEU A 316 2.17 20.98 -26.99
CA LEU A 316 0.96 20.23 -27.18
C LEU A 316 1.15 19.27 -28.37
N LEU A 317 1.30 17.97 -28.10
CA LEU A 317 1.41 16.94 -29.16
C LEU A 317 0.04 16.52 -29.69
N ASP A 318 -0.94 16.46 -28.82
CA ASP A 318 -2.30 16.01 -29.11
C ASP A 318 -3.31 16.98 -28.43
N PRO A 319 -4.21 17.61 -29.20
CA PRO A 319 -5.22 18.52 -28.63
C PRO A 319 -6.16 17.88 -27.61
N ALA A 320 -6.33 16.54 -27.66
CA ALA A 320 -7.16 15.78 -26.72
C ALA A 320 -6.44 15.44 -25.39
N ARG A 321 -5.16 15.81 -25.24
CA ARG A 321 -4.32 15.47 -24.10
C ARG A 321 -3.66 16.71 -23.50
N PRO A 322 -3.24 16.65 -22.21
CA PRO A 322 -2.54 17.75 -21.58
C PRO A 322 -1.21 18.09 -22.26
N PRO A 323 -0.76 19.36 -22.20
CA PRO A 323 0.52 19.77 -22.75
C PRO A 323 1.68 19.09 -21.99
N LEU A 324 2.72 18.76 -22.76
CA LEU A 324 3.95 18.15 -22.25
C LEU A 324 5.01 19.21 -21.97
N VAL A 325 5.96 18.89 -21.09
CA VAL A 325 7.09 19.78 -20.82
C VAL A 325 8.22 19.49 -21.80
N LEU A 326 8.69 20.50 -22.51
CA LEU A 326 9.90 20.44 -23.31
C LEU A 326 11.05 21.10 -22.54
N ILE A 327 12.18 20.40 -22.42
CA ILE A 327 13.37 20.86 -21.72
C ILE A 327 14.54 20.86 -22.71
N ALA A 328 15.02 22.05 -23.08
CA ALA A 328 16.24 22.18 -23.84
C ALA A 328 17.39 22.53 -22.89
N ARG A 329 18.44 21.72 -22.85
CA ARG A 329 19.59 21.93 -21.98
C ARG A 329 20.88 21.41 -22.62
N ASP A 330 22.00 21.92 -22.13
CA ASP A 330 23.31 21.44 -22.54
C ASP A 330 23.54 20.02 -22.00
N ASN A 331 24.16 19.14 -22.79
CA ASN A 331 24.39 17.73 -22.43
C ASN A 331 23.13 16.95 -22.02
N ALA A 332 22.07 17.10 -22.79
CA ALA A 332 20.78 16.47 -22.53
C ALA A 332 20.86 14.96 -22.22
N ALA A 333 21.75 14.23 -22.92
CA ALA A 333 21.97 12.79 -22.73
C ALA A 333 22.32 12.35 -21.30
N LYS A 334 22.91 13.23 -20.50
CA LYS A 334 23.38 12.95 -19.13
C LYS A 334 22.50 13.56 -18.04
N ALA A 335 21.39 14.17 -18.43
CA ALA A 335 20.56 14.97 -17.53
C ALA A 335 19.66 14.15 -16.60
N PHE A 336 19.23 12.99 -17.05
CA PHE A 336 18.27 12.13 -16.35
C PHE A 336 18.70 10.65 -16.45
N PRO A 337 18.28 9.81 -15.48
CA PRO A 337 18.52 8.37 -15.56
C PRO A 337 17.77 7.76 -16.73
N LEU A 338 18.49 7.08 -17.61
CA LEU A 338 17.92 6.41 -18.77
C LEU A 338 17.34 5.05 -18.38
N VAL A 339 16.23 4.70 -19.03
CA VAL A 339 15.59 3.39 -18.92
C VAL A 339 15.78 2.66 -20.25
N GLY A 340 16.63 1.63 -20.20
CA GLY A 340 16.97 0.86 -21.40
C GLY A 340 18.14 1.42 -22.24
N PRO A 341 18.39 0.86 -23.41
CA PRO A 341 19.55 1.21 -24.23
C PRO A 341 19.40 2.57 -24.90
N GLN A 342 20.49 3.31 -24.96
CA GLN A 342 20.59 4.54 -25.74
C GLN A 342 20.79 4.21 -27.22
N ARG A 343 20.17 5.02 -28.09
CA ARG A 343 20.24 4.90 -29.56
C ARG A 343 20.75 6.21 -30.17
N PRO A 344 21.22 6.20 -31.40
CA PRO A 344 21.45 7.45 -32.14
C PRO A 344 20.13 8.23 -32.28
N GLY A 345 20.12 9.48 -31.80
CA GLY A 345 18.92 10.31 -31.83
C GLY A 345 19.19 11.72 -31.32
N LYS A 346 18.15 12.56 -31.37
CA LYS A 346 18.23 13.99 -31.02
C LYS A 346 17.41 14.36 -29.81
N VAL A 347 16.46 13.51 -29.42
CA VAL A 347 15.55 13.79 -28.31
C VAL A 347 15.44 12.58 -27.40
N TRP A 348 15.21 12.83 -26.11
CA TRP A 348 14.87 11.80 -25.11
C TRP A 348 13.45 12.07 -24.65
N VAL A 349 12.69 11.02 -24.44
CA VAL A 349 11.31 11.08 -23.96
C VAL A 349 11.19 10.44 -22.59
N SER A 350 10.32 10.94 -21.73
CA SER A 350 10.05 10.28 -20.45
C SER A 350 9.28 8.96 -20.64
N GLU A 351 9.35 8.06 -19.67
CA GLU A 351 8.58 6.80 -19.69
C GLU A 351 7.09 7.04 -19.94
N ALA A 352 6.51 8.08 -19.33
CA ALA A 352 5.11 8.43 -19.51
C ALA A 352 4.76 8.74 -20.97
N ILE A 353 5.62 9.48 -21.67
CA ILE A 353 5.41 9.77 -23.11
C ILE A 353 5.54 8.49 -23.94
N ALA A 354 6.57 7.69 -23.67
CA ALA A 354 6.80 6.45 -24.40
C ALA A 354 5.59 5.49 -24.28
N ASP A 355 5.03 5.36 -23.07
CA ASP A 355 3.89 4.47 -22.81
C ASP A 355 2.56 5.05 -23.35
N VAL A 356 2.26 6.34 -23.06
CA VAL A 356 0.95 6.94 -23.39
C VAL A 356 0.79 7.23 -24.90
N TYR A 357 1.87 7.62 -25.58
CA TYR A 357 1.84 7.91 -27.01
C TYR A 357 2.39 6.77 -27.88
N GLY A 358 2.86 5.67 -27.27
CA GLY A 358 3.43 4.53 -27.98
C GLY A 358 4.71 4.86 -28.77
N ILE A 359 5.45 5.89 -28.32
CA ILE A 359 6.63 6.40 -29.04
C ILE A 359 7.83 5.49 -28.76
N LYS A 360 8.40 4.92 -29.84
CA LYS A 360 9.56 4.03 -29.75
C LYS A 360 10.81 4.53 -30.46
N GLU A 361 10.67 5.14 -31.63
CA GLU A 361 11.79 5.47 -32.50
C GLU A 361 11.83 6.94 -32.91
N GLU A 362 10.69 7.54 -33.17
CA GLU A 362 10.58 8.92 -33.63
C GLU A 362 9.41 9.63 -32.98
N ILE A 363 9.55 10.95 -32.76
CA ILE A 363 8.50 11.81 -32.25
C ILE A 363 8.35 13.04 -33.13
N THR A 364 7.12 13.45 -33.40
CA THR A 364 6.82 14.69 -34.09
C THR A 364 6.47 15.78 -33.08
N ILE A 365 7.28 16.83 -33.01
CA ILE A 365 7.13 17.91 -32.03
C ILE A 365 6.74 19.19 -32.79
N PRO A 366 5.58 19.80 -32.48
CA PRO A 366 5.22 21.10 -33.06
C PRO A 366 5.99 22.22 -32.34
N LEU A 367 6.93 22.82 -33.04
CA LEU A 367 7.71 23.97 -32.58
C LEU A 367 7.52 25.16 -33.52
N GLN A 368 7.13 26.31 -32.97
CA GLN A 368 6.90 27.55 -33.73
C GLN A 368 6.03 27.38 -34.99
N GLY A 369 4.93 26.60 -34.86
CA GLY A 369 3.99 26.36 -35.95
C GLY A 369 4.47 25.38 -37.03
N LYS A 370 5.63 24.75 -36.85
CA LYS A 370 6.17 23.71 -37.75
C LYS A 370 6.29 22.39 -37.01
N ASN A 371 5.95 21.31 -37.70
CA ASN A 371 6.11 19.93 -37.17
C ASN A 371 7.52 19.42 -37.49
N HIS A 372 8.28 19.11 -36.45
CA HIS A 372 9.63 18.55 -36.55
C HIS A 372 9.60 17.07 -36.16
N ARG A 373 9.96 16.20 -37.10
CA ARG A 373 10.10 14.75 -36.85
C ARG A 373 11.53 14.49 -36.42
N LEU A 374 11.69 14.01 -35.17
CA LEU A 374 12.99 13.85 -34.52
C LEU A 374 13.18 12.42 -34.05
N PRO A 375 14.36 11.78 -34.28
CA PRO A 375 14.67 10.47 -33.79
C PRO A 375 14.86 10.48 -32.26
N VAL A 376 14.27 9.47 -31.59
CA VAL A 376 14.35 9.29 -30.13
C VAL A 376 15.64 8.56 -29.76
N ALA A 377 16.48 9.22 -28.98
CA ALA A 377 17.76 8.68 -28.51
C ALA A 377 17.62 7.76 -27.29
N GLY A 378 16.56 7.88 -26.54
CA GLY A 378 16.32 7.03 -25.36
C GLY A 378 15.09 7.45 -24.56
N VAL A 379 14.76 6.61 -23.59
CA VAL A 379 13.69 6.86 -22.63
C VAL A 379 14.33 7.16 -21.27
N PHE A 380 13.84 8.19 -20.58
CA PHE A 380 14.34 8.55 -19.25
C PHE A 380 13.24 8.49 -18.19
N ARG A 381 13.64 8.31 -16.94
CA ARG A 381 12.76 8.27 -15.78
C ARG A 381 12.51 9.68 -15.26
N ASP A 382 11.23 10.03 -15.07
CA ASP A 382 10.83 11.33 -14.53
C ASP A 382 9.66 11.17 -13.54
N TYR A 383 9.91 11.47 -12.27
CA TYR A 383 8.88 11.43 -11.21
C TYR A 383 8.24 12.81 -10.97
N ALA A 384 8.78 13.89 -11.56
CA ALA A 384 8.28 15.24 -11.32
C ALA A 384 7.13 15.63 -12.26
N ARG A 385 7.06 15.03 -13.47
CA ARG A 385 6.13 15.46 -14.53
C ARG A 385 5.20 14.33 -14.93
N GLN A 386 3.98 14.39 -14.43
CA GLN A 386 2.98 13.32 -14.63
C GLN A 386 2.60 13.08 -16.08
N HIS A 387 2.51 14.16 -16.89
CA HIS A 387 2.16 14.05 -18.31
C HIS A 387 3.38 13.75 -19.20
N GLY A 388 4.56 13.76 -18.60
CA GLY A 388 5.82 13.48 -19.25
C GLY A 388 6.58 14.71 -19.72
N ALA A 389 7.83 14.47 -20.12
CA ALA A 389 8.72 15.49 -20.61
C ALA A 389 9.53 15.00 -21.81
N ILE A 390 9.83 15.93 -22.70
CA ILE A 390 10.73 15.76 -23.84
C ILE A 390 12.00 16.52 -23.52
N LEU A 391 13.14 15.88 -23.69
CA LEU A 391 14.45 16.47 -23.50
C LEU A 391 15.16 16.57 -24.85
N ILE A 392 15.72 17.73 -25.14
CA ILE A 392 16.46 18.02 -26.38
C ILE A 392 17.76 18.75 -26.03
N ASP A 393 18.80 18.52 -26.81
CA ASP A 393 20.02 19.33 -26.67
C ASP A 393 19.75 20.80 -27.03
N ARG A 394 20.28 21.73 -26.22
CA ARG A 394 20.00 23.16 -26.40
C ARG A 394 20.46 23.69 -27.76
N ALA A 395 21.56 23.17 -28.27
CA ALA A 395 22.06 23.57 -29.59
C ALA A 395 21.08 23.17 -30.72
N ASP A 396 20.54 21.96 -30.66
CA ASP A 396 19.53 21.47 -31.61
C ASP A 396 18.22 22.27 -31.47
N TYR A 397 17.78 22.56 -30.23
CA TYR A 397 16.60 23.40 -30.00
C TYR A 397 16.73 24.79 -30.61
N ILE A 398 17.86 25.45 -30.38
CA ILE A 398 18.15 26.77 -30.97
C ILE A 398 18.19 26.71 -32.51
N ALA A 399 18.78 25.65 -33.06
CA ALA A 399 18.82 25.46 -34.51
C ALA A 399 17.42 25.29 -35.13
N LEU A 400 16.50 24.65 -34.41
CA LEU A 400 15.12 24.41 -34.86
C LEU A 400 14.20 25.63 -34.67
N THR A 401 14.42 26.41 -33.59
CA THR A 401 13.48 27.45 -33.16
C THR A 401 14.04 28.88 -33.25
N GLY A 402 15.35 29.05 -33.24
CA GLY A 402 16.00 30.35 -33.07
C GLY A 402 15.87 30.94 -31.64
N ASP A 403 15.15 30.27 -30.71
CA ASP A 403 14.92 30.75 -29.34
C ASP A 403 16.15 30.49 -28.47
N ARG A 404 16.82 31.57 -28.04
CA ARG A 404 18.00 31.53 -27.17
C ARG A 404 17.69 31.83 -25.70
N ARG A 405 16.44 32.11 -25.35
CA ARG A 405 16.03 32.46 -23.99
C ARG A 405 16.20 31.28 -23.06
N VAL A 406 16.41 31.56 -21.78
CA VAL A 406 16.58 30.57 -20.72
C VAL A 406 15.69 30.91 -19.52
N ASN A 407 15.27 29.90 -18.78
CA ASN A 407 14.41 30.03 -17.58
C ASN A 407 15.17 29.70 -16.31
N ASP A 408 15.97 28.66 -16.36
CA ASP A 408 16.63 28.04 -15.22
C ASP A 408 18.12 27.84 -15.50
N ALA A 409 18.90 27.72 -14.42
CA ALA A 409 20.32 27.41 -14.53
C ALA A 409 20.75 26.50 -13.37
N ALA A 410 21.73 25.65 -13.67
CA ALA A 410 22.43 24.81 -12.72
C ALA A 410 23.90 25.19 -12.69
N LEU A 411 24.47 25.41 -11.51
CA LEU A 411 25.83 25.92 -11.32
C LEU A 411 26.66 24.92 -10.51
N TRP A 412 27.88 24.70 -11.01
CA TRP A 412 28.94 24.04 -10.26
C TRP A 412 29.95 25.09 -9.80
N LEU A 413 30.28 25.06 -8.51
CA LEU A 413 31.15 26.04 -7.91
C LEU A 413 32.64 25.75 -8.18
N ALA A 414 33.43 26.80 -8.19
CA ALA A 414 34.88 26.68 -8.25
C ALA A 414 35.44 26.03 -6.96
N PRO A 415 36.55 25.29 -7.02
CA PRO A 415 37.17 24.70 -5.85
C PRO A 415 37.43 25.75 -4.75
N GLY A 416 36.87 25.53 -3.55
CA GLY A 416 37.01 26.43 -2.41
C GLY A 416 36.00 27.57 -2.33
N ALA A 417 35.11 27.73 -3.32
CA ALA A 417 34.01 28.71 -3.25
C ALA A 417 32.86 28.16 -2.39
N SER A 418 32.29 29.01 -1.52
CA SER A 418 31.11 28.63 -0.74
C SER A 418 29.81 28.92 -1.50
N ALA A 419 28.77 28.12 -1.23
CA ALA A 419 27.45 28.36 -1.79
C ALA A 419 26.90 29.74 -1.38
N ALA A 420 27.19 30.21 -0.16
CA ALA A 420 26.76 31.50 0.33
C ALA A 420 27.36 32.66 -0.45
N ASP A 421 28.68 32.61 -0.73
CA ASP A 421 29.37 33.63 -1.51
C ASP A 421 28.86 33.68 -2.95
N ALA A 422 28.63 32.51 -3.56
CA ALA A 422 28.06 32.41 -4.90
C ALA A 422 26.63 32.95 -4.96
N MET A 423 25.79 32.67 -3.96
CA MET A 423 24.43 33.22 -3.84
C MET A 423 24.45 34.74 -3.70
N GLN A 424 25.37 35.29 -2.90
CA GLN A 424 25.54 36.74 -2.74
C GLN A 424 26.01 37.37 -4.04
N ALA A 425 26.97 36.77 -4.73
CA ALA A 425 27.45 37.24 -6.02
C ALA A 425 26.34 37.23 -7.10
N LEU A 426 25.53 36.17 -7.13
CA LEU A 426 24.37 36.10 -8.06
C LEU A 426 23.32 37.18 -7.76
N ARG A 427 23.00 37.43 -6.48
CA ARG A 427 22.06 38.49 -6.08
C ARG A 427 22.57 39.91 -6.40
N ALA A 428 23.87 40.09 -6.42
CA ALA A 428 24.50 41.37 -6.76
C ALA A 428 24.50 41.68 -8.28
N LEU A 429 24.22 40.69 -9.13
CA LEU A 429 24.10 40.92 -10.57
C LEU A 429 22.86 41.77 -10.91
N PRO A 430 22.91 42.55 -11.99
CA PRO A 430 21.70 43.18 -12.54
C PRO A 430 20.62 42.14 -12.79
N GLY A 431 19.42 42.33 -12.23
CA GLY A 431 18.34 41.35 -12.27
C GLY A 431 18.45 40.21 -11.22
N GLY A 432 19.53 40.18 -10.44
CA GLY A 432 19.79 39.11 -9.44
C GLY A 432 18.79 39.06 -8.28
N ALA A 433 18.17 40.18 -7.91
CA ALA A 433 17.12 40.25 -6.92
C ALA A 433 15.84 39.49 -7.31
N ALA A 434 15.59 39.29 -8.59
CA ALA A 434 14.46 38.52 -9.13
C ALA A 434 14.78 37.05 -9.34
N LEU A 435 15.92 36.56 -8.85
CA LEU A 435 16.29 35.16 -8.92
C LEU A 435 15.89 34.41 -7.65
N GLU A 436 15.20 33.32 -7.84
CA GLU A 436 14.99 32.31 -6.80
C GLU A 436 16.18 31.34 -6.86
N ILE A 437 17.02 31.38 -5.82
CA ILE A 437 18.25 30.60 -5.75
C ILE A 437 18.09 29.56 -4.65
N ALA A 438 18.39 28.30 -4.94
CA ALA A 438 18.27 27.19 -4.00
C ALA A 438 19.47 26.24 -4.08
N VAL A 439 19.83 25.65 -2.95
CA VAL A 439 20.80 24.54 -2.89
C VAL A 439 20.07 23.20 -3.09
N PRO A 440 20.76 22.15 -3.61
CA PRO A 440 20.15 20.82 -3.84
C PRO A 440 19.45 20.26 -2.60
N GLY A 441 20.04 20.47 -1.42
CA GLY A 441 19.47 20.00 -0.16
C GLY A 441 18.09 20.62 0.17
N GLU A 442 17.89 21.90 -0.13
CA GLU A 442 16.60 22.60 0.04
C GLU A 442 15.56 22.08 -0.95
N ILE A 443 15.95 21.93 -2.22
CA ILE A 443 15.07 21.38 -3.26
C ILE A 443 14.65 19.96 -2.90
N ARG A 444 15.60 19.11 -2.49
CA ARG A 444 15.33 17.76 -2.03
C ARG A 444 14.39 17.75 -0.81
N ALA A 445 14.70 18.53 0.22
CA ALA A 445 13.86 18.61 1.42
C ALA A 445 12.43 19.10 1.09
N ALA A 446 12.29 20.06 0.19
CA ALA A 446 11.00 20.53 -0.31
C ALA A 446 10.25 19.42 -1.06
N SER A 447 10.91 18.74 -2.00
CA SER A 447 10.33 17.63 -2.77
C SER A 447 9.91 16.47 -1.87
N MET A 448 10.73 16.11 -0.87
CA MET A 448 10.38 15.05 0.07
C MET A 448 9.25 15.45 1.03
N ARG A 449 9.15 16.72 1.44
CA ARG A 449 7.98 17.21 2.20
C ARG A 449 6.69 17.10 1.40
N VAL A 450 6.75 17.45 0.12
CA VAL A 450 5.62 17.30 -0.82
C VAL A 450 5.24 15.83 -0.96
N PHE A 451 6.23 14.96 -1.13
CA PHE A 451 6.04 13.51 -1.16
C PHE A 451 5.36 13.01 0.11
N ASP A 452 5.93 13.29 1.29
CA ASP A 452 5.41 12.82 2.57
C ASP A 452 3.97 13.34 2.82
N ARG A 453 3.67 14.58 2.41
CA ARG A 453 2.32 15.13 2.49
C ARG A 453 1.35 14.40 1.56
N SER A 454 1.75 14.11 0.32
CA SER A 454 0.93 13.35 -0.63
C SER A 454 0.64 11.94 -0.16
N PHE A 455 1.59 11.32 0.57
CA PHE A 455 1.44 9.98 1.13
C PHE A 455 0.87 9.95 2.55
N ALA A 456 0.59 11.10 3.19
CA ALA A 456 0.06 11.16 4.54
C ALA A 456 -1.27 10.37 4.70
N VAL A 457 -2.15 10.44 3.71
CA VAL A 457 -3.40 9.66 3.69
C VAL A 457 -3.12 8.16 3.59
N THR A 458 -2.13 7.76 2.79
CA THR A 458 -1.70 6.36 2.66
C THR A 458 -1.15 5.85 3.99
N TYR A 459 -0.30 6.61 4.68
CA TYR A 459 0.21 6.26 6.02
C TYR A 459 -0.92 6.17 7.06
N ALA A 460 -1.90 7.07 7.00
CA ALA A 460 -3.08 7.00 7.88
C ALA A 460 -3.90 5.73 7.64
N MET A 461 -4.13 5.36 6.37
CA MET A 461 -4.82 4.12 6.00
C MET A 461 -4.01 2.88 6.43
N GLU A 462 -2.69 2.90 6.28
CA GLU A 462 -1.80 1.84 6.76
C GLU A 462 -1.90 1.68 8.28
N ALA A 463 -1.88 2.78 9.03
CA ALA A 463 -2.06 2.76 10.48
C ALA A 463 -3.42 2.16 10.88
N VAL A 464 -4.51 2.52 10.17
CA VAL A 464 -5.84 1.91 10.38
C VAL A 464 -5.83 0.42 10.05
N ALA A 465 -5.20 0.00 8.96
CA ALA A 465 -5.07 -1.42 8.61
C ALA A 465 -4.29 -2.21 9.67
N VAL A 466 -3.22 -1.62 10.21
CA VAL A 466 -2.46 -2.18 11.35
C VAL A 466 -3.37 -2.35 12.57
N LEU A 467 -4.11 -1.32 12.96
CA LEU A 467 -5.03 -1.37 14.11
C LEU A 467 -6.12 -2.43 13.91
N VAL A 468 -6.73 -2.49 12.73
CA VAL A 468 -7.74 -3.49 12.38
C VAL A 468 -7.16 -4.90 12.43
N GLY A 469 -5.97 -5.11 11.88
CA GLY A 469 -5.27 -6.40 11.93
C GLY A 469 -4.92 -6.84 13.35
N LEU A 470 -4.43 -5.93 14.17
CA LEU A 470 -4.11 -6.18 15.58
C LEU A 470 -5.38 -6.50 16.40
N PHE A 471 -6.48 -5.78 16.14
CA PHE A 471 -7.75 -6.05 16.80
C PHE A 471 -8.32 -7.41 16.38
N GLY A 472 -8.25 -7.75 15.09
CA GLY A 472 -8.67 -9.06 14.57
C GLY A 472 -7.86 -10.21 15.18
N LEU A 473 -6.53 -10.05 15.28
CA LEU A 473 -5.64 -10.98 15.95
C LEU A 473 -6.01 -11.15 17.44
N SER A 474 -6.17 -10.03 18.14
CA SER A 474 -6.54 -10.01 19.56
C SER A 474 -7.88 -10.72 19.81
N SER A 475 -8.88 -10.40 19.01
CA SER A 475 -10.20 -11.04 19.07
C SER A 475 -10.13 -12.55 18.80
N SER A 476 -9.40 -12.96 17.75
CA SER A 476 -9.24 -14.37 17.37
C SER A 476 -8.51 -15.18 18.44
N LEU A 477 -7.39 -14.67 18.96
CA LEU A 477 -6.64 -15.34 20.03
C LEU A 477 -7.44 -15.37 21.35
N GLY A 478 -8.09 -14.26 21.72
CA GLY A 478 -8.95 -14.20 22.90
C GLY A 478 -10.07 -15.22 22.86
N ALA A 479 -10.72 -15.34 21.71
CA ALA A 479 -11.77 -16.29 21.49
C ALA A 479 -11.27 -17.76 21.53
N LEU A 480 -10.09 -18.04 20.95
CA LEU A 480 -9.43 -19.34 21.01
C LEU A 480 -9.15 -19.75 22.46
N VAL A 481 -8.57 -18.83 23.23
CA VAL A 481 -8.26 -19.08 24.67
C VAL A 481 -9.54 -19.30 25.46
N LEU A 482 -10.60 -18.51 25.24
CA LEU A 482 -11.87 -18.62 25.95
C LEU A 482 -12.59 -19.95 25.64
N ALA A 483 -12.55 -20.40 24.39
CA ALA A 483 -13.12 -21.69 23.98
C ALA A 483 -12.48 -22.88 24.72
N ARG A 484 -11.22 -22.73 25.14
CA ARG A 484 -10.44 -23.81 25.81
C ARG A 484 -10.37 -23.66 27.32
N ARG A 485 -11.23 -22.82 27.93
CA ARG A 485 -11.22 -22.55 29.38
C ARG A 485 -11.32 -23.84 30.25
N ARG A 486 -12.04 -24.86 29.77
CA ARG A 486 -12.17 -26.17 30.46
C ARG A 486 -10.85 -26.95 30.50
N GLU A 487 -10.11 -26.95 29.38
CA GLU A 487 -8.79 -27.58 29.30
C GLU A 487 -7.84 -26.99 30.34
N PHE A 488 -7.86 -25.65 30.52
CA PHE A 488 -7.04 -24.97 31.53
C PHE A 488 -7.46 -25.34 32.96
N GLY A 489 -8.74 -25.58 33.19
CA GLY A 489 -9.25 -26.14 34.46
C GLY A 489 -8.64 -27.51 34.76
N VAL A 490 -8.66 -28.42 33.79
CA VAL A 490 -8.07 -29.77 33.91
C VAL A 490 -6.55 -29.67 34.10
N LEU A 491 -5.84 -28.86 33.33
CA LEU A 491 -4.39 -28.68 33.49
C LEU A 491 -4.02 -28.17 34.89
N ARG A 492 -4.85 -27.31 35.49
CA ARG A 492 -4.67 -26.85 36.87
C ARG A 492 -4.89 -27.97 37.89
N HIS A 493 -5.86 -28.85 37.67
CA HIS A 493 -6.05 -30.04 38.53
C HIS A 493 -4.88 -31.02 38.42
N LEU A 494 -4.24 -31.10 37.25
CA LEU A 494 -3.01 -31.89 37.04
C LEU A 494 -1.75 -31.21 37.62
N GLY A 495 -1.88 -30.06 38.29
CA GLY A 495 -0.79 -29.38 39.00
C GLY A 495 -0.08 -28.27 38.26
N LEU A 496 -0.50 -27.88 37.03
CA LEU A 496 0.11 -26.74 36.34
C LEU A 496 -0.23 -25.41 37.04
N THR A 497 0.80 -24.61 37.21
CA THR A 497 0.65 -23.26 37.80
C THR A 497 0.08 -22.27 36.75
N ARG A 498 -0.51 -21.15 37.24
CA ARG A 498 -0.97 -20.07 36.35
C ARG A 498 0.14 -19.50 35.46
N ARG A 499 1.38 -19.48 35.96
CA ARG A 499 2.55 -19.02 35.18
C ARG A 499 2.87 -19.97 34.02
N GLN A 500 2.79 -21.28 34.27
CA GLN A 500 3.03 -22.28 33.24
C GLN A 500 1.96 -22.27 32.15
N ILE A 501 0.68 -22.09 32.51
CA ILE A 501 -0.40 -21.93 31.55
C ILE A 501 -0.21 -20.60 30.79
N GLY A 502 0.21 -19.52 31.45
CA GLY A 502 0.54 -18.27 30.80
C GLY A 502 1.71 -18.40 29.79
N SER A 503 2.77 -19.15 30.14
CA SER A 503 3.89 -19.39 29.22
C SER A 503 3.51 -20.30 28.05
N LEU A 504 2.61 -21.27 28.26
CA LEU A 504 2.03 -22.10 27.21
C LEU A 504 1.27 -21.23 26.18
N LEU A 505 0.37 -20.35 26.67
CA LEU A 505 -0.41 -19.45 25.81
C LEU A 505 0.47 -18.42 25.11
N ALA A 506 1.49 -17.90 25.80
CA ALA A 506 2.48 -17.00 25.21
C ALA A 506 3.25 -17.67 24.07
N ALA A 507 3.64 -18.93 24.25
CA ALA A 507 4.34 -19.70 23.21
C ALA A 507 3.42 -20.01 22.02
N GLU A 508 2.17 -20.41 22.29
CA GLU A 508 1.17 -20.69 21.26
C GLU A 508 0.88 -19.43 20.43
N GLY A 509 0.54 -18.31 21.09
CA GLY A 509 0.30 -17.02 20.43
C GLY A 509 1.52 -16.49 19.69
N GLY A 510 2.71 -16.61 20.28
CA GLY A 510 3.98 -16.19 19.67
C GLY A 510 4.34 -17.01 18.43
N LEU A 511 4.19 -18.33 18.45
CA LEU A 511 4.43 -19.23 17.31
C LEU A 511 3.44 -18.95 16.16
N LEU A 512 2.15 -18.78 16.50
CA LEU A 512 1.14 -18.41 15.51
C LEU A 512 1.44 -17.05 14.86
N ALA A 513 1.77 -16.05 15.68
CA ALA A 513 2.08 -14.72 15.18
C ALA A 513 3.35 -14.70 14.33
N ALA A 514 4.41 -15.38 14.75
CA ALA A 514 5.66 -15.45 14.00
C ALA A 514 5.48 -16.15 12.65
N LEU A 515 4.78 -17.29 12.62
CA LEU A 515 4.49 -18.02 11.38
C LEU A 515 3.55 -17.21 10.47
N GLY A 516 2.51 -16.58 11.05
CA GLY A 516 1.58 -15.74 10.30
C GLY A 516 2.25 -14.51 9.72
N ALA A 517 3.14 -13.85 10.49
CA ALA A 517 3.93 -12.72 10.01
C ALA A 517 4.90 -13.13 8.89
N ALA A 518 5.60 -14.25 9.02
CA ALA A 518 6.50 -14.74 7.99
C ALA A 518 5.76 -15.09 6.69
N ALA A 519 4.64 -15.80 6.78
CA ALA A 519 3.79 -16.12 5.64
C ALA A 519 3.14 -14.87 5.05
N GLY A 520 2.69 -13.95 5.90
CA GLY A 520 2.15 -12.66 5.49
C GLY A 520 3.20 -11.78 4.80
N LEU A 521 4.45 -11.80 5.26
CA LEU A 521 5.56 -11.10 4.60
C LEU A 521 5.81 -11.66 3.18
N ALA A 522 5.83 -12.99 3.05
CA ALA A 522 5.99 -13.63 1.73
C ALA A 522 4.84 -13.27 0.77
N ALA A 523 3.60 -13.32 1.25
CA ALA A 523 2.43 -12.91 0.47
C ALA A 523 2.46 -11.40 0.16
N GLY A 524 2.81 -10.57 1.14
CA GLY A 524 2.97 -9.11 0.98
C GLY A 524 4.05 -8.74 -0.02
N ALA A 525 5.17 -9.46 -0.02
CA ALA A 525 6.20 -9.30 -1.04
C ALA A 525 5.68 -9.62 -2.44
N ALA A 526 4.97 -10.75 -2.61
CA ALA A 526 4.36 -11.11 -3.89
C ALA A 526 3.34 -10.05 -4.35
N ILE A 527 2.50 -9.55 -3.46
CA ILE A 527 1.54 -8.47 -3.73
C ILE A 527 2.28 -7.19 -4.11
N SER A 528 3.35 -6.82 -3.38
CA SER A 528 4.12 -5.62 -3.69
C SER A 528 4.78 -5.64 -5.06
N LEU A 529 5.21 -6.81 -5.55
CA LEU A 529 5.71 -6.95 -6.93
C LEU A 529 4.61 -6.59 -7.95
N VAL A 530 3.38 -7.06 -7.73
CA VAL A 530 2.24 -6.69 -8.61
C VAL A 530 1.93 -5.20 -8.49
N LEU A 531 1.95 -4.63 -7.27
CA LEU A 531 1.73 -3.20 -7.06
C LEU A 531 2.78 -2.35 -7.78
N ILE A 532 4.06 -2.70 -7.67
CA ILE A 532 5.20 -1.93 -8.20
C ILE A 532 5.29 -2.07 -9.74
N TYR A 533 5.28 -3.30 -10.25
CA TYR A 533 5.59 -3.53 -11.67
C TYR A 533 4.38 -3.57 -12.59
N VAL A 534 3.17 -3.81 -12.05
CA VAL A 534 1.95 -3.88 -12.84
C VAL A 534 1.05 -2.68 -12.55
N VAL A 535 0.53 -2.57 -11.34
CA VAL A 535 -0.48 -1.55 -10.99
C VAL A 535 0.10 -0.14 -11.10
N ASN A 536 1.28 0.11 -10.53
CA ASN A 536 1.91 1.43 -10.59
C ASN A 536 2.23 1.83 -12.04
N ARG A 537 2.82 0.92 -12.82
CA ARG A 537 3.17 1.20 -14.21
C ARG A 537 1.95 1.48 -15.08
N GLN A 538 0.85 0.72 -14.89
CA GLN A 538 -0.40 0.92 -15.63
C GLN A 538 -1.16 2.19 -15.19
N SER A 539 -0.94 2.66 -13.95
CA SER A 539 -1.63 3.86 -13.41
C SER A 539 -0.89 5.16 -13.65
N PHE A 540 0.43 5.14 -13.53
CA PHE A 540 1.27 6.34 -13.55
C PHE A 540 2.26 6.41 -14.72
N HIS A 541 2.41 5.33 -15.48
CA HIS A 541 3.31 5.23 -16.64
C HIS A 541 4.79 5.51 -16.33
N TRP A 542 5.23 5.27 -15.09
CA TRP A 542 6.65 5.26 -14.71
C TRP A 542 7.02 3.99 -13.96
N SER A 543 8.27 3.60 -14.05
CA SER A 543 8.83 2.46 -13.33
C SER A 543 9.47 2.91 -12.01
N MET A 544 9.37 2.07 -10.99
CA MET A 544 10.12 2.20 -9.74
C MET A 544 10.89 0.94 -9.44
N GLU A 545 11.94 1.05 -8.62
CA GLU A 545 12.76 -0.09 -8.22
C GLU A 545 12.26 -0.67 -6.90
N PHE A 546 12.29 -1.98 -6.80
CA PHE A 546 11.89 -2.69 -5.59
C PHE A 546 12.97 -2.53 -4.51
N HIS A 547 12.59 -2.04 -3.34
CA HIS A 547 13.46 -1.90 -2.18
C HIS A 547 12.80 -2.50 -0.93
N TRP A 548 13.61 -3.18 -0.12
CA TRP A 548 13.15 -3.73 1.14
C TRP A 548 13.30 -2.71 2.28
N PRO A 549 12.23 -2.24 2.91
CA PRO A 549 12.31 -1.43 4.13
C PRO A 549 12.53 -2.33 5.37
N PHE A 550 13.67 -3.03 5.43
CA PHE A 550 13.96 -4.06 6.44
C PHE A 550 13.68 -3.59 7.88
N GLY A 551 14.15 -2.41 8.25
CA GLY A 551 13.96 -1.90 9.61
C GLY A 551 12.50 -1.77 10.00
N PHE A 552 11.67 -1.25 9.09
CA PHE A 552 10.23 -1.09 9.31
C PHE A 552 9.51 -2.44 9.36
N LEU A 553 9.81 -3.35 8.43
CA LEU A 553 9.18 -4.68 8.38
C LEU A 553 9.52 -5.53 9.61
N VAL A 554 10.77 -5.48 10.08
CA VAL A 554 11.18 -6.16 11.31
C VAL A 554 10.49 -5.56 12.52
N ALA A 555 10.44 -4.24 12.63
CA ALA A 555 9.72 -3.56 13.73
C ALA A 555 8.24 -3.93 13.73
N LEU A 556 7.58 -3.97 12.57
CA LEU A 556 6.18 -4.37 12.42
C LEU A 556 5.97 -5.83 12.85
N MET A 557 6.85 -6.74 12.39
CA MET A 557 6.80 -8.17 12.77
C MET A 557 6.97 -8.36 14.28
N VAL A 558 7.96 -7.71 14.89
CA VAL A 558 8.21 -7.78 16.32
C VAL A 558 7.00 -7.23 17.10
N THR A 559 6.47 -6.10 16.70
CA THR A 559 5.28 -5.49 17.32
C THR A 559 4.09 -6.44 17.28
N LEU A 560 3.83 -7.08 16.14
CA LEU A 560 2.75 -8.05 15.98
C LEU A 560 2.93 -9.26 16.90
N VAL A 561 4.13 -9.83 16.97
CA VAL A 561 4.44 -10.98 17.84
C VAL A 561 4.29 -10.59 19.31
N VAL A 562 4.81 -9.44 19.73
CA VAL A 562 4.68 -8.96 21.11
C VAL A 562 3.21 -8.76 21.50
N LEU A 563 2.42 -8.13 20.63
CA LEU A 563 1.00 -7.91 20.88
C LEU A 563 0.21 -9.22 20.90
N ALA A 564 0.54 -10.19 20.06
CA ALA A 564 -0.06 -11.52 20.08
C ALA A 564 0.21 -12.24 21.41
N VAL A 565 1.45 -12.20 21.87
CA VAL A 565 1.85 -12.77 23.17
C VAL A 565 1.12 -12.10 24.32
N LEU A 566 1.08 -10.76 24.33
CA LEU A 566 0.38 -10.00 25.36
C LEU A 566 -1.11 -10.34 25.40
N THR A 567 -1.76 -10.37 24.23
CA THR A 567 -3.18 -10.71 24.12
C THR A 567 -3.45 -12.14 24.62
N ALA A 568 -2.65 -13.12 24.19
CA ALA A 568 -2.82 -14.50 24.61
C ALA A 568 -2.69 -14.65 26.14
N VAL A 569 -1.71 -13.96 26.75
CA VAL A 569 -1.51 -13.97 28.21
C VAL A 569 -2.64 -13.26 28.95
N LEU A 570 -3.10 -12.10 28.46
CA LEU A 570 -4.19 -11.35 29.11
C LEU A 570 -5.51 -12.12 29.05
N SER A 571 -5.88 -12.64 27.87
CA SER A 571 -7.08 -13.49 27.72
C SER A 571 -6.99 -14.78 28.55
N GLY A 572 -5.78 -15.35 28.68
CA GLY A 572 -5.53 -16.48 29.55
C GLY A 572 -5.75 -16.16 31.02
N ARG A 573 -5.37 -14.96 31.48
CA ARG A 573 -5.62 -14.54 32.87
C ARG A 573 -7.10 -14.42 33.15
N GLU A 574 -7.89 -13.89 32.27
CA GLU A 574 -9.35 -13.81 32.37
C GLU A 574 -9.97 -15.21 32.39
N ALA A 575 -9.57 -16.10 31.48
CA ALA A 575 -10.06 -17.48 31.42
C ALA A 575 -9.75 -18.30 32.69
N MET A 576 -8.61 -18.02 33.36
CA MET A 576 -8.20 -18.64 34.62
C MET A 576 -8.78 -17.95 35.87
N GLY A 577 -9.46 -16.81 35.73
CA GLY A 577 -10.03 -16.06 36.86
C GLY A 577 -11.18 -16.79 37.55
N MET A 578 -11.93 -17.61 36.84
CA MET A 578 -12.97 -18.48 37.40
C MET A 578 -12.33 -19.66 38.16
N GLY A 579 -12.84 -19.94 39.35
CA GLY A 579 -12.33 -21.03 40.17
C GLY A 579 -12.42 -22.38 39.45
N PRO A 580 -11.43 -23.28 39.61
CA PRO A 580 -11.36 -24.54 38.86
C PRO A 580 -12.60 -25.43 39.06
N VAL A 581 -13.26 -25.36 40.23
CA VAL A 581 -14.46 -26.12 40.54
C VAL A 581 -15.68 -25.63 39.74
N ARG A 582 -15.82 -24.32 39.49
CA ARG A 582 -16.92 -23.77 38.66
C ARG A 582 -16.77 -24.14 37.19
N ALA A 583 -15.53 -24.14 36.67
CA ALA A 583 -15.26 -24.45 35.27
C ALA A 583 -15.62 -25.91 34.87
N VAL A 584 -15.64 -26.81 35.81
CA VAL A 584 -16.02 -28.23 35.60
C VAL A 584 -17.50 -28.51 35.93
N ARG A 585 -18.13 -27.68 36.79
CA ARG A 585 -19.46 -27.96 37.37
C ARG A 585 -20.63 -27.31 36.57
N GLU A 586 -20.38 -26.43 35.61
CA GLU A 586 -21.45 -25.72 34.87
C GLU A 586 -22.20 -26.58 33.84
N ASP A 587 -21.97 -27.89 33.74
CA ASP A 587 -22.63 -28.81 32.80
C ASP A 587 -23.26 -30.07 33.45
N TRP A 588 -23.58 -30.02 34.73
CA TRP A 588 -24.41 -31.06 35.36
C TRP A 588 -25.75 -30.53 35.78
#